data_70607d303a5954c09692f28d40ce7631
#
_entry.id   70607d303a5954c09692f28d40ce7631
#
_cell.length_a   1.000
_cell.length_b   1.000
_cell.length_c   1.000
_cell.angle_alpha   90.00
_cell.angle_beta   90.00
_cell.angle_gamma   90.00
#
_symmetry.space_group_name_H-M   'P 1'
#
loop_
_entity.id
_entity.type
_entity.pdbx_description
1 polymer ?
#
loop_
_entity_poly.entity_id
_entity_poly.type
_entity_poly.pdbx_seq_one_letter_code
_entity_poly.pdbx_strand_id
1 'polypeptide(L)'
;MNSVMTKKVRDEVYDVVVVGCGIAGLSAAVSAAESGARVAVLERAPRIERGGQSRYTEAYLRMKSETEVTDDFETHIAQNGSAAISPVLIEESGLAMANRSSLINTLSIADPEVVEALAANAGPTIAWMKTHGVRFDFLPTQFLTTTQPRLLPIGGGEAMVEALAAKAEALSVTFFYDTAAQDLVCDTDRTVQGVWAKTRGGSSRKFIGKVILACGGFEGNSEMMARYIGPRSIYLRPICRGGYYNRGDGIRMGLAAGAATAGDFGSYHAEPVDPRSGISEPAVFIFPYGILVNKKAQRFTDEAPGTVDAHYESITRRIYEQEGGTAWVILDARHRDIPNYRLGIRTDQPAIEAETMDGLARKLSISAKTLAATVKGYNQACQPGNYRPLELDGVATQGLTPPKSNWALPIDKAPFYAYPVISANVFTFGGLKTDQLGRVVDQDGDAIQNLYAAGEMTGLYYGTYTGSTSVLRGMVFGRLAGQHAAGLTAKQT
;
A
#
# COMPACT_ATOMS: atom_id res chain seq x y z
N MET A 1 44.14 32.73 -3.12
CA MET A 1 43.70 31.49 -3.81
C MET A 1 43.55 30.41 -2.76
N ASN A 2 42.36 30.25 -2.22
CA ASN A 2 42.09 29.15 -1.29
C ASN A 2 41.81 27.88 -2.10
N SER A 3 42.76 26.95 -2.07
CA SER A 3 42.56 25.59 -2.56
C SER A 3 41.47 24.92 -1.77
N VAL A 4 40.28 24.81 -2.34
CA VAL A 4 39.23 23.92 -1.83
C VAL A 4 39.77 22.50 -2.04
N MET A 5 40.33 21.92 -0.99
CA MET A 5 40.62 20.49 -0.96
C MET A 5 39.30 19.74 -1.17
N THR A 6 39.01 19.31 -2.37
CA THR A 6 37.99 18.31 -2.65
C THR A 6 38.34 17.06 -1.86
N LYS A 7 37.68 16.84 -0.71
CA LYS A 7 37.77 15.54 0.00
C LYS A 7 37.42 14.44 -1.00
N LYS A 8 38.43 13.64 -1.35
CA LYS A 8 38.24 12.47 -2.22
C LYS A 8 37.18 11.59 -1.60
N VAL A 9 35.99 11.51 -2.20
CA VAL A 9 34.91 10.62 -1.76
C VAL A 9 35.46 9.20 -1.87
N ARG A 10 35.46 8.47 -0.76
CA ARG A 10 35.95 7.08 -0.74
C ARG A 10 34.81 6.20 -1.22
N ASP A 11 35.05 5.40 -2.26
CA ASP A 11 34.08 4.43 -2.76
C ASP A 11 33.87 3.33 -1.70
N GLU A 12 32.60 3.06 -1.38
CA GLU A 12 32.17 1.94 -0.52
C GLU A 12 31.79 0.78 -1.45
N VAL A 13 32.56 -0.29 -1.47
CA VAL A 13 32.38 -1.39 -2.42
C VAL A 13 31.67 -2.57 -1.77
N TYR A 14 30.59 -3.03 -2.37
CA TYR A 14 29.77 -4.17 -1.99
C TYR A 14 29.42 -5.00 -3.23
N ASP A 15 28.90 -6.21 -3.03
CA ASP A 15 28.38 -7.01 -4.15
C ASP A 15 26.95 -6.54 -4.50
N VAL A 16 26.15 -6.18 -3.47
CA VAL A 16 24.78 -5.69 -3.61
C VAL A 16 24.55 -4.47 -2.72
N VAL A 17 23.95 -3.44 -3.29
CA VAL A 17 23.51 -2.22 -2.60
C VAL A 17 21.98 -2.15 -2.65
N VAL A 18 21.34 -2.26 -1.49
CA VAL A 18 19.88 -2.18 -1.34
C VAL A 18 19.51 -0.76 -0.91
N VAL A 19 18.56 -0.14 -1.60
CA VAL A 19 18.07 1.20 -1.28
C VAL A 19 16.68 1.10 -0.66
N GLY A 20 16.60 1.34 0.64
CA GLY A 20 15.41 1.23 1.46
C GLY A 20 15.43 0.02 2.40
N CYS A 21 14.83 0.18 3.57
CA CYS A 21 14.83 -0.79 4.67
C CYS A 21 13.39 -1.25 5.03
N GLY A 22 12.43 -1.12 4.08
CA GLY A 22 11.11 -1.74 4.17
C GLY A 22 11.18 -3.25 3.97
N ILE A 23 10.03 -3.95 4.02
CA ILE A 23 10.00 -5.41 3.92
C ILE A 23 10.66 -5.92 2.62
N ALA A 24 10.49 -5.21 1.51
CA ALA A 24 11.12 -5.58 0.24
C ALA A 24 12.65 -5.48 0.31
N GLY A 25 13.18 -4.37 0.84
CA GLY A 25 14.61 -4.17 0.97
C GLY A 25 15.27 -5.13 1.96
N LEU A 26 14.62 -5.39 3.09
CA LEU A 26 15.10 -6.36 4.08
C LEU A 26 15.08 -7.79 3.52
N SER A 27 14.01 -8.18 2.79
CA SER A 27 13.97 -9.48 2.12
C SER A 27 15.09 -9.62 1.09
N ALA A 28 15.36 -8.55 0.31
CA ALA A 28 16.46 -8.53 -0.64
C ALA A 28 17.82 -8.63 0.05
N ALA A 29 18.04 -7.86 1.11
CA ALA A 29 19.31 -7.84 1.82
C ALA A 29 19.64 -9.19 2.48
N VAL A 30 18.64 -9.79 3.17
CA VAL A 30 18.81 -11.09 3.83
C VAL A 30 19.09 -12.17 2.79
N SER A 31 18.26 -12.28 1.74
CA SER A 31 18.44 -13.34 0.73
C SER A 31 19.72 -13.20 -0.07
N ALA A 32 20.18 -11.97 -0.37
CA ALA A 32 21.48 -11.74 -1.00
C ALA A 32 22.64 -12.15 -0.08
N ALA A 33 22.57 -11.79 1.21
CA ALA A 33 23.62 -12.15 2.18
C ALA A 33 23.65 -13.66 2.46
N GLU A 34 22.50 -14.35 2.51
CA GLU A 34 22.43 -15.82 2.59
C GLU A 34 23.07 -16.50 1.39
N SER A 35 23.06 -15.82 0.23
CA SER A 35 23.72 -16.27 -0.99
C SER A 35 25.23 -15.92 -1.02
N GLY A 36 25.79 -15.41 0.08
CA GLY A 36 27.21 -15.11 0.23
C GLY A 36 27.64 -13.71 -0.24
N ALA A 37 26.72 -12.85 -0.67
CA ALA A 37 27.05 -11.49 -1.10
C ALA A 37 27.36 -10.57 0.08
N ARG A 38 28.29 -9.63 -0.09
CA ARG A 38 28.48 -8.48 0.81
C ARG A 38 27.44 -7.44 0.49
N VAL A 39 26.59 -7.12 1.46
CA VAL A 39 25.41 -6.27 1.25
C VAL A 39 25.52 -4.98 2.04
N ALA A 40 25.21 -3.84 1.40
CA ALA A 40 24.91 -2.57 2.05
C ALA A 40 23.43 -2.24 1.92
N VAL A 41 22.80 -1.74 3.01
CA VAL A 41 21.44 -1.20 3.02
C VAL A 41 21.51 0.29 3.31
N LEU A 42 20.98 1.10 2.40
CA LEU A 42 20.89 2.56 2.54
C LEU A 42 19.46 2.91 2.96
N GLU A 43 19.31 3.51 4.13
CA GLU A 43 18.01 3.93 4.66
C GLU A 43 18.02 5.43 4.98
N ARG A 44 17.05 6.15 4.46
CA ARG A 44 16.92 7.60 4.69
C ARG A 44 16.45 7.94 6.10
N ALA A 45 15.63 7.07 6.71
CA ALA A 45 15.14 7.22 8.07
C ALA A 45 16.24 6.91 9.09
N PRO A 46 16.17 7.46 10.31
CA PRO A 46 17.00 7.01 11.41
C PRO A 46 16.66 5.56 11.80
N ARG A 47 17.60 4.88 12.46
CA ARG A 47 17.45 3.46 12.85
C ARG A 47 16.14 3.16 13.58
N ILE A 48 15.70 4.05 14.47
CA ILE A 48 14.48 3.88 15.27
C ILE A 48 13.20 3.89 14.41
N GLU A 49 13.25 4.46 13.21
CA GLU A 49 12.12 4.59 12.27
C GLU A 49 12.31 3.68 11.04
N ARG A 50 13.26 2.73 11.08
CA ARG A 50 13.48 1.78 9.98
C ARG A 50 12.23 0.98 9.66
N GLY A 51 12.10 0.55 8.42
CA GLY A 51 11.02 -0.33 7.98
C GLY A 51 9.99 0.32 7.05
N GLY A 52 10.09 1.65 6.83
CA GLY A 52 9.15 2.36 5.95
C GLY A 52 7.70 2.15 6.37
N GLN A 53 6.77 2.08 5.43
CA GLN A 53 5.37 1.78 5.71
C GLN A 53 5.16 0.33 6.19
N SER A 54 6.02 -0.60 5.78
CA SER A 54 5.93 -2.01 6.20
C SER A 54 5.95 -2.19 7.71
N ARG A 55 6.61 -1.29 8.45
CA ARG A 55 6.64 -1.32 9.92
C ARG A 55 5.27 -1.14 10.56
N TYR A 56 4.39 -0.36 9.92
CA TYR A 56 3.14 0.14 10.51
C TYR A 56 1.89 -0.61 10.04
N THR A 57 2.03 -1.57 9.15
CA THR A 57 0.90 -2.34 8.60
C THR A 57 0.55 -3.54 9.46
N GLU A 58 -0.72 -3.94 9.47
CA GLU A 58 -1.14 -5.25 9.99
C GLU A 58 -0.62 -6.39 9.12
N ALA A 59 -0.32 -6.10 7.85
CA ALA A 59 0.26 -7.02 6.87
C ALA A 59 -0.60 -8.25 6.56
N TYR A 60 -1.88 -8.05 6.28
CA TYR A 60 -2.73 -9.11 5.75
C TYR A 60 -2.15 -9.68 4.45
N LEU A 61 -2.11 -11.00 4.35
CA LEU A 61 -1.63 -11.73 3.18
C LEU A 61 -2.76 -12.54 2.55
N ARG A 62 -2.89 -12.45 1.21
CA ARG A 62 -3.94 -13.14 0.45
C ARG A 62 -3.58 -14.61 0.23
N MET A 63 -3.56 -15.36 1.32
CA MET A 63 -3.21 -16.78 1.37
C MET A 63 -4.41 -17.59 1.89
N LYS A 64 -4.72 -18.73 1.27
CA LYS A 64 -5.70 -19.70 1.77
C LYS A 64 -5.09 -20.71 2.75
N SER A 65 -3.77 -20.90 2.65
CA SER A 65 -2.94 -21.67 3.57
C SER A 65 -1.56 -21.01 3.70
N GLU A 66 -0.68 -21.54 4.53
CA GLU A 66 0.72 -21.04 4.58
C GLU A 66 1.51 -21.34 3.30
N THR A 67 1.03 -22.22 2.45
CA THR A 67 1.72 -22.68 1.23
C THR A 67 1.07 -22.20 -0.06
N GLU A 68 -0.20 -21.77 -0.01
CA GLU A 68 -0.98 -21.48 -1.21
C GLU A 68 -1.72 -20.14 -1.10
N VAL A 69 -1.69 -19.37 -2.18
CA VAL A 69 -2.52 -18.16 -2.37
C VAL A 69 -4.00 -18.53 -2.50
N THR A 70 -4.91 -17.54 -2.36
CA THR A 70 -6.35 -17.77 -2.58
C THR A 70 -6.62 -18.12 -4.05
N ASP A 71 -7.66 -18.89 -4.32
CA ASP A 71 -7.97 -19.43 -5.66
C ASP A 71 -8.28 -18.32 -6.69
N ASP A 72 -8.70 -17.15 -6.22
CA ASP A 72 -8.99 -15.96 -7.04
C ASP A 72 -7.79 -15.03 -7.23
N PHE A 73 -6.59 -15.38 -6.74
CA PHE A 73 -5.45 -14.48 -6.60
C PHE A 73 -5.05 -13.83 -7.93
N GLU A 74 -4.73 -14.65 -8.92
CA GLU A 74 -4.27 -14.18 -10.24
C GLU A 74 -5.38 -13.48 -10.99
N THR A 75 -6.57 -14.08 -11.03
CA THR A 75 -7.74 -13.51 -11.70
C THR A 75 -8.10 -12.14 -11.14
N HIS A 76 -8.02 -11.97 -9.82
CA HIS A 76 -8.38 -10.71 -9.17
C HIS A 76 -7.37 -9.59 -9.45
N ILE A 77 -6.07 -9.92 -9.54
CA ILE A 77 -5.05 -8.94 -9.95
C ILE A 77 -5.23 -8.57 -11.44
N ALA A 78 -5.48 -9.56 -12.31
CA ALA A 78 -5.64 -9.35 -13.75
C ALA A 78 -6.90 -8.54 -14.11
N GLN A 79 -8.00 -8.69 -13.37
CA GLN A 79 -9.27 -8.00 -13.63
C GLN A 79 -9.20 -6.47 -13.48
N ASN A 80 -8.20 -5.96 -12.79
CA ASN A 80 -8.02 -4.52 -12.57
C ASN A 80 -7.31 -3.80 -13.72
N GLY A 81 -7.02 -4.50 -14.82
CA GLY A 81 -6.43 -3.93 -16.01
C GLY A 81 -7.38 -3.00 -16.79
N SER A 82 -6.86 -2.26 -17.78
CA SER A 82 -7.63 -1.34 -18.59
C SER A 82 -8.59 -2.07 -19.55
N ALA A 83 -9.88 -1.76 -19.49
CA ALA A 83 -10.89 -2.27 -20.41
C ALA A 83 -10.77 -1.68 -21.85
N ALA A 84 -9.88 -0.71 -22.04
CA ALA A 84 -9.70 0.00 -23.33
C ALA A 84 -8.62 -0.61 -24.24
N ILE A 85 -8.00 -1.73 -23.81
CA ILE A 85 -6.93 -2.38 -24.57
C ILE A 85 -7.54 -3.31 -25.64
N SER A 86 -6.92 -3.32 -26.83
CA SER A 86 -7.31 -4.23 -27.92
C SER A 86 -7.26 -5.70 -27.44
N PRO A 87 -8.32 -6.50 -27.68
CA PRO A 87 -8.33 -7.92 -27.29
C PRO A 87 -7.14 -8.72 -27.84
N VAL A 88 -6.65 -8.39 -29.05
CA VAL A 88 -5.47 -9.04 -29.64
C VAL A 88 -4.21 -8.78 -28.81
N LEU A 89 -4.05 -7.55 -28.30
CA LEU A 89 -2.91 -7.21 -27.44
C LEU A 89 -3.01 -7.88 -26.07
N ILE A 90 -4.23 -8.06 -25.54
CA ILE A 90 -4.44 -8.83 -24.30
C ILE A 90 -4.04 -10.29 -24.51
N GLU A 91 -4.43 -10.89 -25.65
CA GLU A 91 -4.06 -12.26 -25.98
C GLU A 91 -2.53 -12.40 -26.14
N GLU A 92 -1.89 -11.45 -26.84
CA GLU A 92 -0.42 -11.42 -26.99
C GLU A 92 0.30 -11.28 -25.63
N SER A 93 -0.28 -10.54 -24.68
CA SER A 93 0.32 -10.40 -23.33
C SER A 93 0.43 -11.72 -22.56
N GLY A 94 -0.36 -12.72 -22.91
CA GLY A 94 -0.29 -14.08 -22.36
C GLY A 94 0.85 -14.92 -22.91
N LEU A 95 1.58 -14.45 -23.93
CA LEU A 95 2.76 -15.14 -24.44
C LEU A 95 3.93 -15.00 -23.45
N ALA A 96 4.90 -15.94 -23.53
CA ALA A 96 6.15 -15.80 -22.81
C ALA A 96 6.88 -14.49 -23.21
N MET A 97 7.50 -13.79 -22.27
CA MET A 97 8.10 -12.46 -22.45
C MET A 97 9.03 -12.41 -23.68
N ALA A 98 9.84 -13.44 -23.91
CA ALA A 98 10.73 -13.54 -25.06
C ALA A 98 10.03 -13.58 -26.45
N ASN A 99 8.72 -13.85 -26.46
CA ASN A 99 7.93 -13.98 -27.69
C ASN A 99 6.94 -12.81 -27.87
N ARG A 100 6.94 -11.84 -26.96
CA ARG A 100 6.08 -10.65 -27.03
C ARG A 100 6.70 -9.58 -27.93
N SER A 101 5.88 -8.78 -28.59
CA SER A 101 6.37 -7.51 -29.16
C SER A 101 6.67 -6.49 -28.06
N SER A 102 7.58 -5.55 -28.33
CA SER A 102 7.87 -4.46 -27.39
C SER A 102 6.64 -3.60 -27.05
N LEU A 103 5.64 -3.60 -27.94
CA LEU A 103 4.37 -2.90 -27.74
C LEU A 103 3.64 -3.36 -26.45
N ILE A 104 3.74 -4.63 -26.12
CA ILE A 104 3.10 -5.20 -24.90
C ILE A 104 3.62 -4.53 -23.64
N ASN A 105 4.89 -4.09 -23.63
CA ASN A 105 5.49 -3.45 -22.47
C ASN A 105 4.88 -2.09 -22.12
N THR A 106 4.13 -1.49 -23.05
CA THR A 106 3.45 -0.19 -22.84
C THR A 106 2.01 -0.34 -22.36
N LEU A 107 1.47 -1.56 -22.30
CA LEU A 107 0.08 -1.79 -21.90
C LEU A 107 -0.15 -1.54 -20.42
N SER A 108 -1.32 -0.96 -20.10
CA SER A 108 -1.75 -0.71 -18.71
C SER A 108 -2.41 -1.94 -18.09
N ILE A 109 -1.66 -3.03 -18.01
CA ILE A 109 -2.09 -4.32 -17.42
C ILE A 109 -1.06 -4.84 -16.43
N ALA A 110 -1.51 -5.62 -15.46
CA ALA A 110 -0.60 -6.43 -14.65
C ALA A 110 0.03 -7.51 -15.53
N ASP A 111 1.37 -7.60 -15.54
CA ASP A 111 2.08 -8.58 -16.36
C ASP A 111 1.79 -10.00 -15.86
N PRO A 112 1.25 -10.91 -16.71
CA PRO A 112 0.87 -12.26 -16.29
C PRO A 112 2.04 -13.06 -15.70
N GLU A 113 3.26 -12.96 -16.25
CA GLU A 113 4.43 -13.67 -15.72
C GLU A 113 4.85 -13.16 -14.34
N VAL A 114 4.69 -11.86 -14.09
CA VAL A 114 4.95 -11.28 -12.76
C VAL A 114 3.91 -11.76 -11.75
N VAL A 115 2.62 -11.83 -12.15
CA VAL A 115 1.54 -12.30 -11.30
C VAL A 115 1.71 -13.79 -10.97
N GLU A 116 2.03 -14.62 -11.96
CA GLU A 116 2.32 -16.05 -11.77
C GLU A 116 3.54 -16.26 -10.86
N ALA A 117 4.62 -15.51 -11.07
CA ALA A 117 5.81 -15.57 -10.21
C ALA A 117 5.49 -15.19 -8.77
N LEU A 118 4.63 -14.19 -8.55
CA LEU A 118 4.18 -13.79 -7.22
C LEU A 118 3.41 -14.93 -6.55
N ALA A 119 2.45 -15.53 -7.24
CA ALA A 119 1.65 -16.64 -6.72
C ALA A 119 2.51 -17.88 -6.39
N ALA A 120 3.38 -18.29 -7.32
CA ALA A 120 4.23 -19.47 -7.18
C ALA A 120 5.26 -19.32 -6.04
N ASN A 121 5.76 -18.10 -5.78
CA ASN A 121 6.78 -17.87 -4.75
C ASN A 121 6.22 -17.41 -3.40
N ALA A 122 4.90 -17.23 -3.26
CA ALA A 122 4.26 -16.80 -2.01
C ALA A 122 4.51 -17.81 -0.88
N GLY A 123 4.11 -19.07 -1.03
CA GLY A 123 4.31 -20.13 -0.03
C GLY A 123 5.77 -20.33 0.34
N PRO A 124 6.69 -20.54 -0.64
CA PRO A 124 8.12 -20.62 -0.37
C PRO A 124 8.68 -19.41 0.42
N THR A 125 8.16 -18.20 0.17
CA THR A 125 8.59 -17.00 0.88
C THR A 125 8.04 -16.95 2.31
N ILE A 126 6.80 -17.37 2.55
CA ILE A 126 6.27 -17.54 3.91
C ILE A 126 7.09 -18.55 4.72
N ALA A 127 7.41 -19.71 4.12
CA ALA A 127 8.26 -20.70 4.75
C ALA A 127 9.65 -20.12 5.10
N TRP A 128 10.26 -19.39 4.17
CA TRP A 128 11.53 -18.70 4.40
C TRP A 128 11.44 -17.65 5.53
N MET A 129 10.40 -16.83 5.58
CA MET A 129 10.17 -15.87 6.66
C MET A 129 10.07 -16.55 8.03
N LYS A 130 9.44 -17.73 8.10
CA LYS A 130 9.34 -18.53 9.35
C LYS A 130 10.71 -19.00 9.83
N THR A 131 11.65 -19.33 8.94
CA THR A 131 13.02 -19.68 9.34
C THR A 131 13.78 -18.51 9.99
N HIS A 132 13.30 -17.27 9.77
CA HIS A 132 13.85 -16.04 10.38
C HIS A 132 13.07 -15.55 11.60
N GLY A 133 12.21 -16.42 12.16
CA GLY A 133 11.50 -16.14 13.41
C GLY A 133 10.18 -15.38 13.24
N VAL A 134 9.72 -15.11 12.03
CA VAL A 134 8.38 -14.56 11.81
C VAL A 134 7.34 -15.66 12.01
N ARG A 135 6.36 -15.40 12.84
CA ARG A 135 5.23 -16.31 13.09
C ARG A 135 4.00 -15.79 12.37
N PHE A 136 3.24 -16.69 11.77
CA PHE A 136 2.00 -16.38 11.06
C PHE A 136 0.83 -17.13 11.67
N ASP A 137 -0.38 -16.58 11.57
CA ASP A 137 -1.63 -17.21 11.96
C ASP A 137 -2.78 -16.68 11.11
N PHE A 138 -3.86 -17.47 11.02
CA PHE A 138 -5.12 -17.04 10.43
C PHE A 138 -5.98 -16.41 11.50
N LEU A 139 -6.03 -15.09 11.54
CA LEU A 139 -6.85 -14.38 12.50
C LEU A 139 -8.30 -14.32 12.02
N PRO A 140 -9.27 -14.74 12.86
CA PRO A 140 -10.67 -14.53 12.58
C PRO A 140 -10.98 -13.03 12.66
N THR A 141 -11.23 -12.41 11.52
CA THR A 141 -11.70 -11.02 11.43
C THR A 141 -13.22 -11.00 11.56
N GLN A 142 -13.74 -11.12 12.75
CA GLN A 142 -15.18 -11.19 13.00
C GLN A 142 -15.93 -9.90 12.65
N PHE A 143 -15.26 -8.76 12.58
CA PHE A 143 -15.87 -7.48 12.27
C PHE A 143 -15.78 -7.08 10.79
N LEU A 144 -14.66 -7.37 10.15
CA LEU A 144 -14.40 -7.07 8.73
C LEU A 144 -14.59 -8.33 7.91
N THR A 145 -15.73 -9.01 8.07
CA THR A 145 -15.93 -10.34 7.50
C THR A 145 -15.69 -10.36 6.01
N THR A 146 -14.63 -11.02 5.62
CA THR A 146 -14.45 -11.56 4.29
C THR A 146 -14.73 -13.06 4.36
N THR A 147 -15.27 -13.61 3.29
CA THR A 147 -15.43 -15.06 3.15
C THR A 147 -14.09 -15.77 2.92
N GLN A 148 -13.02 -15.00 2.66
CA GLN A 148 -11.68 -15.50 2.38
C GLN A 148 -10.79 -15.35 3.62
N PRO A 149 -10.13 -16.39 4.10
CA PRO A 149 -9.17 -16.30 5.19
C PRO A 149 -7.99 -15.42 4.80
N ARG A 150 -7.43 -14.70 5.77
CA ARG A 150 -6.21 -13.91 5.62
C ARG A 150 -5.15 -14.42 6.59
N LEU A 151 -3.97 -14.68 6.07
CA LEU A 151 -2.80 -14.98 6.88
C LEU A 151 -2.17 -13.68 7.37
N LEU A 152 -1.80 -13.60 8.64
CA LEU A 152 -1.13 -12.43 9.23
C LEU A 152 0.14 -12.81 9.98
N PRO A 153 1.18 -11.98 9.94
CA PRO A 153 2.28 -12.10 10.88
C PRO A 153 1.82 -11.70 12.30
N ILE A 154 2.18 -12.49 13.28
CA ILE A 154 1.92 -12.17 14.68
C ILE A 154 2.84 -11.01 15.09
N GLY A 155 2.25 -9.89 15.49
CA GLY A 155 2.94 -8.64 15.77
C GLY A 155 3.06 -7.72 14.56
N GLY A 156 2.34 -8.02 13.47
CA GLY A 156 2.22 -7.16 12.30
C GLY A 156 3.52 -6.93 11.55
N GLY A 157 3.55 -5.85 10.79
CA GLY A 157 4.70 -5.47 9.98
C GLY A 157 5.94 -5.15 10.80
N GLU A 158 5.78 -4.59 11.99
CA GLU A 158 6.92 -4.32 12.88
C GLU A 158 7.68 -5.60 13.24
N ALA A 159 6.98 -6.67 13.58
CA ALA A 159 7.62 -7.95 13.90
C ALA A 159 8.40 -8.53 12.71
N MET A 160 7.86 -8.41 11.50
CA MET A 160 8.56 -8.83 10.28
C MET A 160 9.82 -8.00 10.02
N VAL A 161 9.70 -6.67 10.13
CA VAL A 161 10.81 -5.74 9.91
C VAL A 161 11.94 -6.01 10.90
N GLU A 162 11.63 -6.14 12.20
CA GLU A 162 12.64 -6.36 13.23
C GLU A 162 13.28 -7.75 13.10
N ALA A 163 12.52 -8.79 12.78
CA ALA A 163 13.06 -10.13 12.55
C ALA A 163 14.07 -10.16 11.41
N LEU A 164 13.69 -9.61 10.23
CA LEU A 164 14.60 -9.56 9.08
C LEU A 164 15.79 -8.61 9.28
N ALA A 165 15.60 -7.49 9.97
CA ALA A 165 16.70 -6.58 10.27
C ALA A 165 17.72 -7.24 11.22
N ALA A 166 17.26 -7.94 12.25
CA ALA A 166 18.14 -8.71 13.13
C ALA A 166 18.87 -9.83 12.37
N LYS A 167 18.18 -10.54 11.48
CA LYS A 167 18.80 -11.56 10.62
C LYS A 167 19.86 -10.94 9.69
N ALA A 168 19.57 -9.81 9.06
CA ALA A 168 20.53 -9.10 8.22
C ALA A 168 21.77 -8.66 9.01
N GLU A 169 21.59 -8.10 10.20
CA GLU A 169 22.68 -7.75 11.11
C GLU A 169 23.54 -9.00 11.46
N ALA A 170 22.91 -10.14 11.76
CA ALA A 170 23.58 -11.41 12.04
C ALA A 170 24.37 -11.96 10.83
N LEU A 171 23.93 -11.67 9.60
CA LEU A 171 24.63 -11.99 8.34
C LEU A 171 25.67 -10.93 7.93
N SER A 172 26.00 -9.98 8.83
CA SER A 172 26.99 -8.93 8.59
C SER A 172 26.60 -7.94 7.46
N VAL A 173 25.29 -7.78 7.18
CA VAL A 173 24.80 -6.72 6.30
C VAL A 173 25.12 -5.36 6.95
N THR A 174 25.68 -4.43 6.17
CA THR A 174 26.01 -3.10 6.66
C THR A 174 24.89 -2.11 6.44
N PHE A 175 24.33 -1.56 7.51
CA PHE A 175 23.27 -0.55 7.43
C PHE A 175 23.83 0.87 7.50
N PHE A 176 23.36 1.72 6.58
CA PHE A 176 23.64 3.16 6.54
C PHE A 176 22.32 3.92 6.72
N TYR A 177 21.99 4.22 7.98
CA TYR A 177 20.83 5.03 8.34
C TYR A 177 21.10 6.52 8.10
N ASP A 178 20.07 7.36 8.10
CA ASP A 178 20.15 8.79 7.75
C ASP A 178 20.86 9.04 6.41
N THR A 179 20.75 8.09 5.46
CA THR A 179 21.48 8.07 4.20
C THR A 179 20.51 7.90 3.04
N ALA A 180 20.29 8.96 2.28
CA ALA A 180 19.35 8.98 1.15
C ALA A 180 20.08 8.77 -0.18
N ALA A 181 19.71 7.73 -0.91
CA ALA A 181 20.13 7.55 -2.30
C ALA A 181 19.62 8.71 -3.16
N GLN A 182 20.44 9.16 -4.10
CA GLN A 182 20.14 10.35 -4.92
C GLN A 182 20.13 10.02 -6.41
N ASP A 183 21.19 9.37 -6.91
CA ASP A 183 21.39 9.07 -8.32
C ASP A 183 22.06 7.72 -8.50
N LEU A 184 21.76 7.02 -9.60
CA LEU A 184 22.49 5.84 -10.01
C LEU A 184 23.86 6.22 -10.57
N VAL A 185 24.83 5.36 -10.36
CA VAL A 185 26.13 5.43 -11.03
C VAL A 185 26.10 4.47 -12.21
N CYS A 186 26.21 4.98 -13.42
CA CYS A 186 26.25 4.17 -14.63
C CYS A 186 27.60 4.35 -15.34
N ASP A 187 28.05 3.32 -16.06
CA ASP A 187 29.17 3.42 -16.97
C ASP A 187 28.75 3.95 -18.36
N THR A 188 29.68 3.96 -19.31
CA THR A 188 29.43 4.41 -20.68
C THR A 188 28.39 3.59 -21.43
N ASP A 189 28.25 2.31 -21.09
CA ASP A 189 27.33 1.37 -21.70
C ASP A 189 25.94 1.32 -20.95
N ARG A 190 25.72 2.30 -20.06
CA ARG A 190 24.53 2.42 -19.21
C ARG A 190 24.34 1.27 -18.21
N THR A 191 25.35 0.43 -18.01
CA THR A 191 25.32 -0.58 -16.94
C THR A 191 25.41 0.10 -15.57
N VAL A 192 24.49 -0.25 -14.68
CA VAL A 192 24.48 0.30 -13.31
C VAL A 192 25.66 -0.28 -12.52
N GLN A 193 26.46 0.61 -11.96
CA GLN A 193 27.66 0.28 -11.18
C GLN A 193 27.46 0.55 -9.68
N GLY A 194 26.39 1.26 -9.29
CA GLY A 194 26.16 1.62 -7.91
C GLY A 194 25.23 2.81 -7.75
N VAL A 195 25.33 3.49 -6.60
CA VAL A 195 24.47 4.62 -6.25
C VAL A 195 25.24 5.73 -5.52
N TRP A 196 24.94 6.96 -5.85
CA TRP A 196 25.29 8.13 -5.05
C TRP A 196 24.28 8.31 -3.93
N ALA A 197 24.77 8.52 -2.72
CA ALA A 197 23.90 8.82 -1.57
C ALA A 197 24.44 10.01 -0.78
N LYS A 198 23.52 10.68 -0.07
CA LYS A 198 23.81 11.81 0.80
C LYS A 198 23.39 11.48 2.23
N THR A 199 24.31 11.65 3.17
CA THR A 199 24.03 11.51 4.58
C THR A 199 23.27 12.74 5.10
N ARG A 200 22.57 12.63 6.22
CA ARG A 200 21.88 13.75 6.88
C ARG A 200 22.83 14.91 7.22
N GLY A 201 24.12 14.62 7.48
CA GLY A 201 25.17 15.61 7.69
C GLY A 201 25.68 16.31 6.41
N GLY A 202 25.08 16.01 5.24
CA GLY A 202 25.39 16.65 3.95
C GLY A 202 26.57 16.02 3.20
N SER A 203 27.24 15.00 3.73
CA SER A 203 28.34 14.32 3.05
C SER A 203 27.81 13.42 1.94
N SER A 204 28.39 13.54 0.73
CA SER A 204 28.12 12.62 -0.37
C SER A 204 29.00 11.37 -0.25
N ARG A 205 28.45 10.21 -0.54
CA ARG A 205 29.12 8.91 -0.55
C ARG A 205 28.74 8.16 -1.81
N LYS A 206 29.66 7.35 -2.32
CA LYS A 206 29.43 6.52 -3.49
C LYS A 206 29.49 5.05 -3.06
N PHE A 207 28.43 4.32 -3.35
CA PHE A 207 28.31 2.88 -3.06
C PHE A 207 28.36 2.13 -4.38
N ILE A 208 29.32 1.22 -4.53
CA ILE A 208 29.52 0.41 -5.73
C ILE A 208 28.96 -0.98 -5.47
N GLY A 209 28.24 -1.53 -6.45
CA GLY A 209 27.62 -2.85 -6.43
C GLY A 209 26.35 -2.90 -7.29
N LYS A 210 25.77 -4.08 -7.49
CA LYS A 210 24.45 -4.21 -8.10
C LYS A 210 23.42 -3.54 -7.21
N VAL A 211 22.44 -2.83 -7.79
CA VAL A 211 21.51 -1.99 -7.05
C VAL A 211 20.12 -2.60 -7.03
N ILE A 212 19.54 -2.71 -5.82
CA ILE A 212 18.14 -3.09 -5.64
C ILE A 212 17.38 -1.90 -5.05
N LEU A 213 16.49 -1.29 -5.85
CA LEU A 213 15.63 -0.20 -5.43
C LEU A 213 14.40 -0.76 -4.69
N ALA A 214 14.28 -0.45 -3.40
CA ALA A 214 13.21 -0.92 -2.52
C ALA A 214 12.73 0.19 -1.55
N CYS A 215 12.77 1.44 -2.03
CA CYS A 215 12.55 2.65 -1.21
C CYS A 215 11.13 3.22 -1.30
N GLY A 216 10.14 2.39 -1.60
CA GLY A 216 8.72 2.73 -1.58
C GLY A 216 8.26 3.57 -2.77
N GLY A 217 7.02 4.07 -2.69
CA GLY A 217 6.39 4.89 -3.71
C GLY A 217 6.68 6.39 -3.59
N PHE A 218 5.64 7.21 -3.83
CA PHE A 218 5.79 8.68 -3.84
C PHE A 218 4.74 9.45 -3.03
N GLU A 219 4.00 8.79 -2.14
CA GLU A 219 2.93 9.39 -1.33
C GLU A 219 3.42 10.49 -0.39
N GLY A 220 4.70 10.51 -0.04
CA GLY A 220 5.35 11.57 0.73
C GLY A 220 5.91 12.73 -0.11
N ASN A 221 5.67 12.75 -1.42
CA ASN A 221 6.13 13.80 -2.34
C ASN A 221 4.95 14.57 -2.93
N SER A 222 4.69 15.77 -2.40
CA SER A 222 3.55 16.59 -2.82
C SER A 222 3.58 16.98 -4.30
N GLU A 223 4.76 17.14 -4.91
CA GLU A 223 4.91 17.44 -6.34
C GLU A 223 4.48 16.26 -7.21
N MET A 224 4.98 15.05 -6.91
CA MET A 224 4.59 13.84 -7.64
C MET A 224 3.11 13.50 -7.40
N MET A 225 2.60 13.69 -6.18
CA MET A 225 1.18 13.52 -5.87
C MET A 225 0.32 14.49 -6.69
N ALA A 226 0.69 15.76 -6.79
CA ALA A 226 -0.04 16.74 -7.60
C ALA A 226 0.05 16.42 -9.10
N ARG A 227 1.20 15.94 -9.57
CA ARG A 227 1.44 15.59 -10.98
C ARG A 227 0.64 14.38 -11.43
N TYR A 228 0.63 13.32 -10.64
CA TYR A 228 0.05 12.03 -11.05
C TYR A 228 -1.37 11.82 -10.53
N ILE A 229 -1.64 12.11 -9.25
CA ILE A 229 -2.98 11.97 -8.64
C ILE A 229 -3.87 13.18 -8.93
N GLY A 230 -3.25 14.33 -9.21
CA GLY A 230 -3.94 15.57 -9.54
C GLY A 230 -4.01 16.59 -8.41
N PRO A 231 -4.55 17.80 -8.69
CA PRO A 231 -4.49 18.96 -7.78
C PRO A 231 -5.23 18.74 -6.45
N ARG A 232 -6.18 17.80 -6.40
CA ARG A 232 -6.88 17.46 -5.15
C ARG A 232 -6.05 16.63 -4.19
N SER A 233 -4.85 16.17 -4.58
CA SER A 233 -3.95 15.40 -3.71
C SER A 233 -3.56 16.12 -2.42
N ILE A 234 -3.76 17.45 -2.33
CA ILE A 234 -3.61 18.23 -1.10
C ILE A 234 -4.54 17.76 0.04
N TYR A 235 -5.61 17.06 -0.27
CA TYR A 235 -6.54 16.47 0.71
C TYR A 235 -6.15 15.06 1.15
N LEU A 236 -5.07 14.50 0.60
CA LEU A 236 -4.53 13.21 0.97
C LEU A 236 -3.36 13.36 1.95
N ARG A 237 -3.20 12.38 2.79
CA ARG A 237 -1.97 12.23 3.57
C ARG A 237 -1.52 10.77 3.53
N PRO A 238 -0.22 10.46 3.69
CA PRO A 238 0.24 9.11 3.98
C PRO A 238 -0.47 8.55 5.22
N ILE A 239 -0.80 7.26 5.19
CA ILE A 239 -1.54 6.61 6.28
C ILE A 239 -0.73 6.53 7.58
N CYS A 240 0.57 6.50 7.46
CA CYS A 240 1.49 6.37 8.59
C CYS A 240 2.76 7.19 8.40
N ARG A 241 3.56 7.30 9.45
CA ARG A 241 4.82 8.04 9.47
C ARG A 241 5.80 7.55 8.40
N GLY A 242 5.86 6.25 8.13
CA GLY A 242 6.74 5.66 7.11
C GLY A 242 6.52 6.20 5.71
N GLY A 243 5.27 6.47 5.33
CA GLY A 243 4.91 6.99 4.02
C GLY A 243 5.46 8.39 3.71
N TYR A 244 5.73 9.21 4.73
CA TYR A 244 6.37 10.52 4.51
C TYR A 244 7.83 10.42 4.04
N TYR A 245 8.47 9.26 4.19
CA TYR A 245 9.79 8.99 3.65
C TYR A 245 9.75 8.54 2.17
N ASN A 246 8.61 8.10 1.66
CA ASN A 246 8.41 7.63 0.28
C ASN A 246 8.26 8.84 -0.66
N ARG A 247 9.35 9.25 -1.30
CA ARG A 247 9.44 10.48 -2.10
C ARG A 247 9.62 10.25 -3.60
N GLY A 248 9.49 9.00 -4.05
CA GLY A 248 9.66 8.64 -5.46
C GLY A 248 11.11 8.71 -5.96
N ASP A 249 12.10 8.78 -5.06
CA ASP A 249 13.50 8.93 -5.49
C ASP A 249 13.97 7.75 -6.33
N GLY A 250 13.63 6.52 -5.94
CA GLY A 250 13.99 5.33 -6.72
C GLY A 250 13.29 5.26 -8.07
N ILE A 251 12.02 5.68 -8.14
CA ILE A 251 11.30 5.78 -9.41
C ILE A 251 12.03 6.77 -10.33
N ARG A 252 12.41 7.96 -9.84
CA ARG A 252 13.14 8.95 -10.62
C ARG A 252 14.51 8.42 -11.08
N MET A 253 15.23 7.73 -10.20
CA MET A 253 16.53 7.12 -10.53
C MET A 253 16.39 6.05 -11.63
N GLY A 254 15.39 5.18 -11.54
CA GLY A 254 15.12 4.17 -12.55
C GLY A 254 14.75 4.77 -13.91
N LEU A 255 13.85 5.78 -13.90
CA LEU A 255 13.48 6.50 -15.13
C LEU A 255 14.67 7.20 -15.78
N ALA A 256 15.57 7.79 -15.01
CA ALA A 256 16.79 8.42 -15.52
C ALA A 256 17.75 7.39 -16.15
N ALA A 257 17.70 6.13 -15.70
CA ALA A 257 18.47 5.02 -16.30
C ALA A 257 17.77 4.40 -17.54
N GLY A 258 16.57 4.86 -17.91
CA GLY A 258 15.83 4.36 -19.08
C GLY A 258 14.79 3.29 -18.78
N ALA A 259 14.43 3.10 -17.49
CA ALA A 259 13.44 2.11 -17.10
C ALA A 259 12.05 2.40 -17.69
N ALA A 260 11.32 1.35 -18.05
CA ALA A 260 9.88 1.38 -18.30
C ALA A 260 9.11 1.53 -16.99
N THR A 261 7.86 1.94 -17.10
CA THR A 261 6.93 2.06 -15.98
C THR A 261 5.82 1.02 -16.07
N ALA A 262 5.24 0.70 -14.93
CA ALA A 262 4.03 -0.11 -14.81
C ALA A 262 3.16 0.40 -13.67
N GLY A 263 1.94 -0.14 -13.56
CA GLY A 263 0.97 0.31 -12.58
C GLY A 263 0.34 1.66 -12.92
N ASP A 264 -0.75 1.96 -12.22
CA ASP A 264 -1.52 3.19 -12.44
C ASP A 264 -0.96 4.33 -11.58
N PHE A 265 -0.21 5.24 -12.19
CA PHE A 265 0.32 6.43 -11.51
C PHE A 265 -0.79 7.38 -11.01
N GLY A 266 -1.97 7.33 -11.63
CA GLY A 266 -3.13 8.13 -11.22
C GLY A 266 -3.91 7.56 -10.04
N SER A 267 -3.52 6.40 -9.52
CA SER A 267 -4.23 5.71 -8.45
C SER A 267 -3.33 5.35 -7.25
N TYR A 268 -4.00 5.08 -6.15
CA TYR A 268 -3.38 4.74 -4.87
C TYR A 268 -4.35 3.88 -4.05
N HIS A 269 -3.84 3.11 -3.10
CA HIS A 269 -4.69 2.42 -2.14
C HIS A 269 -5.21 3.39 -1.09
N ALA A 270 -6.54 3.45 -0.93
CA ALA A 270 -7.23 4.44 -0.09
C ALA A 270 -7.85 3.79 1.16
N GLU A 271 -7.66 4.42 2.33
CA GLU A 271 -8.34 4.05 3.57
C GLU A 271 -8.98 5.26 4.25
N PRO A 272 -10.18 5.10 4.89
CA PRO A 272 -10.85 6.19 5.59
C PRO A 272 -10.23 6.37 6.98
N VAL A 273 -9.56 7.50 7.22
CA VAL A 273 -8.87 7.78 8.49
C VAL A 273 -9.41 9.02 9.17
N ASP A 274 -9.31 9.04 10.49
CA ASP A 274 -9.60 10.21 11.31
C ASP A 274 -8.47 11.25 11.17
N PRO A 275 -8.73 12.42 10.59
CA PRO A 275 -7.69 13.45 10.40
C PRO A 275 -7.15 14.04 11.72
N ARG A 276 -7.85 13.87 12.84
CA ARG A 276 -7.45 14.39 14.15
C ARG A 276 -6.36 13.54 14.81
N SER A 277 -6.24 12.28 14.38
CA SER A 277 -5.31 11.33 14.98
C SER A 277 -3.91 11.43 14.37
N GLY A 278 -2.90 11.31 15.21
CA GLY A 278 -1.48 11.25 14.81
C GLY A 278 -0.89 9.85 14.86
N ILE A 279 -1.65 8.84 15.29
CA ILE A 279 -1.17 7.46 15.28
C ILE A 279 -1.13 6.89 13.84
N SER A 280 -0.46 5.78 13.67
CA SER A 280 -0.46 5.05 12.40
C SER A 280 -1.80 4.38 12.17
N GLU A 281 -2.32 4.46 10.95
CA GLU A 281 -3.54 3.78 10.51
C GLU A 281 -4.77 4.05 11.43
N PRO A 282 -5.13 5.32 11.70
CA PRO A 282 -6.28 5.65 12.53
C PRO A 282 -7.59 5.47 11.76
N ALA A 283 -7.81 4.28 11.22
CA ALA A 283 -8.90 3.97 10.32
C ALA A 283 -10.25 3.98 11.03
N VAL A 284 -11.30 4.38 10.30
CA VAL A 284 -12.69 4.43 10.76
C VAL A 284 -13.55 3.61 9.81
N PHE A 285 -13.63 2.30 10.07
CA PHE A 285 -14.35 1.32 9.26
C PHE A 285 -15.79 1.05 9.75
N ILE A 286 -16.26 1.75 10.80
CA ILE A 286 -17.59 1.57 11.38
C ILE A 286 -18.72 2.16 10.52
N PHE A 287 -18.41 2.89 9.45
CA PHE A 287 -19.35 3.62 8.61
C PHE A 287 -20.51 2.79 8.04
N PRO A 288 -20.42 1.45 7.80
CA PRO A 288 -21.55 0.66 7.32
C PRO A 288 -22.75 0.64 8.25
N TYR A 289 -22.52 0.87 9.53
CA TYR A 289 -23.60 0.86 10.56
C TYR A 289 -24.19 2.24 10.86
N GLY A 290 -23.74 3.24 10.12
CA GLY A 290 -24.24 4.60 10.18
C GLY A 290 -24.52 5.16 8.78
N ILE A 291 -24.37 6.48 8.65
CA ILE A 291 -24.39 7.18 7.36
C ILE A 291 -23.13 8.05 7.21
N LEU A 292 -22.72 8.29 5.96
CA LEU A 292 -21.67 9.23 5.61
C LEU A 292 -22.31 10.55 5.12
N VAL A 293 -21.96 11.65 5.77
CA VAL A 293 -22.41 12.99 5.33
C VAL A 293 -21.23 13.88 4.99
N ASN A 294 -21.37 14.66 3.93
CA ASN A 294 -20.38 15.65 3.49
C ASN A 294 -20.57 17.02 4.19
N LYS A 295 -19.76 18.03 3.82
CA LYS A 295 -19.86 19.39 4.35
C LYS A 295 -21.22 20.05 4.14
N LYS A 296 -21.99 19.59 3.15
CA LYS A 296 -23.37 20.05 2.92
C LYS A 296 -24.39 19.32 3.78
N ALA A 297 -23.93 18.47 4.71
CA ALA A 297 -24.75 17.61 5.57
C ALA A 297 -25.64 16.63 4.78
N GLN A 298 -25.18 16.18 3.61
CA GLN A 298 -25.90 15.28 2.70
C GLN A 298 -25.14 13.96 2.56
N ARG A 299 -25.89 12.85 2.46
CA ARG A 299 -25.34 11.54 2.06
C ARG A 299 -24.91 11.60 0.59
N PHE A 300 -23.90 10.83 0.22
CA PHE A 300 -23.32 10.83 -1.12
C PHE A 300 -22.95 9.43 -1.65
N THR A 301 -23.14 8.39 -0.85
CA THR A 301 -22.80 7.02 -1.24
C THR A 301 -23.71 6.02 -0.55
N ASP A 302 -23.75 4.77 -1.03
CA ASP A 302 -24.17 3.61 -0.26
C ASP A 302 -23.04 3.25 0.69
N GLU A 303 -23.28 3.30 1.99
CA GLU A 303 -22.27 3.02 3.00
C GLU A 303 -22.04 1.51 3.21
N ALA A 304 -22.95 0.68 2.69
CA ALA A 304 -22.94 -0.76 2.93
C ALA A 304 -23.38 -1.57 1.70
N PRO A 305 -22.74 -1.41 0.53
CA PRO A 305 -23.07 -2.21 -0.66
C PRO A 305 -22.67 -3.69 -0.51
N GLY A 306 -21.80 -3.98 0.45
CA GLY A 306 -21.29 -5.29 0.81
C GLY A 306 -20.50 -5.23 2.10
N THR A 307 -19.59 -6.18 2.31
CA THR A 307 -18.68 -6.19 3.47
C THR A 307 -17.69 -5.04 3.40
N VAL A 308 -17.25 -4.54 4.57
CA VAL A 308 -16.39 -3.37 4.63
C VAL A 308 -15.05 -3.60 3.93
N ASP A 309 -14.46 -4.77 4.06
CA ASP A 309 -13.20 -5.13 3.44
C ASP A 309 -13.24 -5.19 1.91
N ALA A 310 -14.41 -5.44 1.32
CA ALA A 310 -14.59 -5.42 -0.12
C ALA A 310 -14.82 -4.00 -0.69
N HIS A 311 -15.32 -3.08 0.14
CA HIS A 311 -15.83 -1.80 -0.36
C HIS A 311 -15.20 -0.55 0.27
N TYR A 312 -14.40 -0.68 1.35
CA TYR A 312 -13.84 0.50 2.03
C TYR A 312 -13.02 1.39 1.11
N GLU A 313 -12.27 0.84 0.17
CA GLU A 313 -11.46 1.62 -0.76
C GLU A 313 -12.34 2.47 -1.68
N SER A 314 -13.35 1.87 -2.31
CA SER A 314 -14.26 2.60 -3.20
C SER A 314 -15.05 3.69 -2.46
N ILE A 315 -15.50 3.41 -1.23
CA ILE A 315 -16.19 4.39 -0.37
C ILE A 315 -15.22 5.51 0.05
N THR A 316 -13.96 5.18 0.37
CA THR A 316 -12.96 6.19 0.71
C THR A 316 -12.64 7.12 -0.48
N ARG A 317 -12.64 6.59 -1.71
CA ARG A 317 -12.53 7.42 -2.92
C ARG A 317 -13.71 8.36 -3.06
N ARG A 318 -14.94 7.93 -2.71
CA ARG A 318 -16.12 8.80 -2.66
C ARG A 318 -15.99 9.89 -1.59
N ILE A 319 -15.34 9.62 -0.45
CA ILE A 319 -15.01 10.63 0.56
C ILE A 319 -14.04 11.67 -0.03
N TYR A 320 -12.99 11.21 -0.71
CA TYR A 320 -12.01 12.08 -1.36
C TYR A 320 -12.64 13.03 -2.40
N GLU A 321 -13.68 12.58 -3.10
CA GLU A 321 -14.42 13.38 -4.09
C GLU A 321 -15.26 14.51 -3.44
N GLN A 322 -15.55 14.43 -2.14
CA GLN A 322 -16.36 15.46 -1.46
C GLN A 322 -15.59 16.77 -1.30
N GLU A 323 -16.31 17.87 -1.05
CA GLU A 323 -15.72 19.18 -0.81
C GLU A 323 -14.70 19.14 0.35
N GLY A 324 -13.45 19.53 0.05
CA GLY A 324 -12.35 19.46 1.00
C GLY A 324 -11.86 18.04 1.30
N GLY A 325 -12.27 17.03 0.52
CA GLY A 325 -11.85 15.64 0.71
C GLY A 325 -12.27 15.03 2.04
N THR A 326 -13.35 15.52 2.67
CA THR A 326 -13.76 15.14 4.02
C THR A 326 -15.25 14.79 4.10
N ALA A 327 -15.57 13.90 5.03
CA ALA A 327 -16.93 13.55 5.42
C ALA A 327 -16.97 13.21 6.92
N TRP A 328 -18.15 12.92 7.43
CA TRP A 328 -18.36 12.42 8.79
C TRP A 328 -19.17 11.14 8.75
N VAL A 329 -18.72 10.15 9.48
CA VAL A 329 -19.55 8.98 9.85
C VAL A 329 -20.48 9.42 10.96
N ILE A 330 -21.80 9.32 10.77
CA ILE A 330 -22.83 9.62 11.77
C ILE A 330 -23.42 8.31 12.28
N LEU A 331 -23.40 8.13 13.60
CA LEU A 331 -23.86 6.93 14.29
C LEU A 331 -24.84 7.32 15.42
N ASP A 332 -25.65 6.39 15.87
CA ASP A 332 -26.39 6.51 17.13
C ASP A 332 -25.89 5.51 18.18
N ALA A 333 -26.48 5.51 19.36
CA ALA A 333 -26.02 4.72 20.50
C ALA A 333 -25.93 3.21 20.22
N ARG A 334 -26.76 2.68 19.28
CA ARG A 334 -26.83 1.25 18.96
C ARG A 334 -25.56 0.68 18.31
N HIS A 335 -24.67 1.54 17.76
CA HIS A 335 -23.39 1.04 17.22
C HIS A 335 -22.56 0.31 18.28
N ARG A 336 -22.78 0.62 19.57
CA ARG A 336 -22.09 -0.02 20.70
C ARG A 336 -22.58 -1.44 20.99
N ASP A 337 -23.75 -1.80 20.48
CA ASP A 337 -24.34 -3.14 20.63
C ASP A 337 -23.78 -4.12 19.57
N ILE A 338 -23.05 -3.61 18.57
CA ILE A 338 -22.42 -4.43 17.54
C ILE A 338 -21.24 -5.18 18.15
N PRO A 339 -21.18 -6.51 18.04
CA PRO A 339 -20.04 -7.27 18.54
C PRO A 339 -18.72 -6.76 17.95
N ASN A 340 -17.74 -6.53 18.80
CA ASN A 340 -16.40 -6.09 18.41
C ASN A 340 -16.35 -4.75 17.63
N TYR A 341 -17.33 -3.87 17.77
CA TYR A 341 -17.41 -2.59 17.03
C TYR A 341 -16.13 -1.75 17.10
N ARG A 342 -15.36 -1.89 18.20
CA ARG A 342 -14.08 -1.18 18.37
C ARG A 342 -13.01 -1.57 17.37
N LEU A 343 -13.10 -2.75 16.74
CA LEU A 343 -12.18 -3.13 15.67
C LEU A 343 -12.40 -2.28 14.41
N GLY A 344 -13.58 -1.71 14.24
CA GLY A 344 -13.89 -0.76 13.18
C GLY A 344 -13.58 0.71 13.51
N ILE A 345 -13.02 0.99 14.70
CA ILE A 345 -12.68 2.36 15.16
C ILE A 345 -11.27 2.32 15.73
N ARG A 346 -10.28 2.52 14.85
CA ARG A 346 -8.86 2.41 15.22
C ARG A 346 -8.23 3.74 15.63
N THR A 347 -8.96 4.86 15.51
CA THR A 347 -8.48 6.17 15.98
C THR A 347 -8.37 6.21 17.50
N ASP A 348 -7.35 6.91 18.01
CA ASP A 348 -7.18 7.26 19.43
C ASP A 348 -8.03 8.46 19.85
N GLN A 349 -8.70 9.10 18.88
CA GLN A 349 -9.53 10.27 19.14
C GLN A 349 -10.96 9.86 19.53
N PRO A 350 -11.52 10.49 20.56
CA PRO A 350 -12.90 10.22 20.95
C PRO A 350 -13.88 10.65 19.85
N ALA A 351 -15.04 9.95 19.80
CA ALA A 351 -16.15 10.40 18.99
C ALA A 351 -16.58 11.83 19.36
N ILE A 352 -17.03 12.58 18.38
CA ILE A 352 -17.77 13.82 18.63
C ILE A 352 -19.19 13.39 19.02
N GLU A 353 -19.61 13.67 20.25
CA GLU A 353 -20.86 13.18 20.84
C GLU A 353 -21.83 14.32 21.11
N ALA A 354 -23.14 14.08 20.94
CA ALA A 354 -24.20 15.01 21.31
C ALA A 354 -25.55 14.29 21.61
N GLU A 355 -26.32 14.83 22.51
CA GLU A 355 -27.66 14.30 22.86
C GLU A 355 -28.71 14.58 21.77
N THR A 356 -28.48 15.53 20.90
CA THR A 356 -29.39 15.89 19.81
C THR A 356 -28.66 16.00 18.50
N MET A 357 -29.35 15.74 17.38
CA MET A 357 -28.78 15.91 16.03
C MET A 357 -28.39 17.36 15.74
N ASP A 358 -29.13 18.33 16.25
CA ASP A 358 -28.78 19.77 16.17
C ASP A 358 -27.52 20.09 16.95
N GLY A 359 -27.35 19.49 18.12
CA GLY A 359 -26.13 19.62 18.92
C GLY A 359 -24.92 19.04 18.20
N LEU A 360 -25.10 17.88 17.55
CA LEU A 360 -24.07 17.25 16.75
C LEU A 360 -23.68 18.12 15.55
N ALA A 361 -24.66 18.59 14.79
CA ALA A 361 -24.41 19.46 13.63
C ALA A 361 -23.61 20.73 13.98
N ARG A 362 -23.93 21.36 15.13
CA ARG A 362 -23.17 22.51 15.64
C ARG A 362 -21.71 22.17 15.92
N LYS A 363 -21.46 21.01 16.57
CA LYS A 363 -20.08 20.54 16.84
C LYS A 363 -19.30 20.22 15.57
N LEU A 364 -20.00 19.76 14.53
CA LEU A 364 -19.41 19.48 13.21
C LEU A 364 -19.27 20.73 12.32
N SER A 365 -19.83 21.87 12.73
CA SER A 365 -19.88 23.10 11.93
C SER A 365 -20.57 22.91 10.57
N ILE A 366 -21.65 22.11 10.55
CA ILE A 366 -22.49 21.89 9.36
C ILE A 366 -23.94 22.34 9.62
N SER A 367 -24.73 22.44 8.55
CA SER A 367 -26.13 22.89 8.64
C SER A 367 -27.00 21.93 9.46
N ALA A 368 -27.46 22.35 10.64
CA ALA A 368 -28.36 21.57 11.48
C ALA A 368 -29.69 21.26 10.77
N LYS A 369 -30.25 22.23 10.05
CA LYS A 369 -31.48 22.04 9.25
C LYS A 369 -31.29 20.96 8.18
N THR A 370 -30.18 20.99 7.48
CA THR A 370 -29.92 20.00 6.42
C THR A 370 -29.62 18.63 6.99
N LEU A 371 -28.80 18.54 8.06
CA LEU A 371 -28.52 17.26 8.72
C LEU A 371 -29.79 16.60 9.24
N ALA A 372 -30.65 17.36 9.91
CA ALA A 372 -31.94 16.85 10.40
C ALA A 372 -32.83 16.35 9.26
N ALA A 373 -32.87 17.06 8.12
CA ALA A 373 -33.61 16.64 6.94
C ALA A 373 -33.04 15.37 6.33
N THR A 374 -31.71 15.27 6.23
CA THR A 374 -31.00 14.08 5.71
C THR A 374 -31.27 12.86 6.57
N VAL A 375 -31.13 12.97 7.90
CA VAL A 375 -31.39 11.86 8.84
C VAL A 375 -32.87 11.48 8.82
N LYS A 376 -33.78 12.45 8.81
CA LYS A 376 -35.21 12.17 8.70
C LYS A 376 -35.56 11.39 7.43
N GLY A 377 -35.05 11.85 6.26
CA GLY A 377 -35.29 11.16 4.98
C GLY A 377 -34.70 9.74 4.97
N TYR A 378 -33.51 9.58 5.53
CA TYR A 378 -32.89 8.27 5.71
C TYR A 378 -33.74 7.35 6.60
N ASN A 379 -34.13 7.82 7.77
CA ASN A 379 -34.95 7.05 8.74
C ASN A 379 -36.29 6.60 8.15
N GLN A 380 -36.93 7.47 7.36
CA GLN A 380 -38.20 7.14 6.69
C GLN A 380 -38.01 6.10 5.56
N ALA A 381 -36.85 6.01 4.96
CA ALA A 381 -36.55 5.08 3.89
C ALA A 381 -36.13 3.69 4.39
N CYS A 382 -35.71 3.57 5.67
CA CYS A 382 -35.30 2.29 6.25
C CYS A 382 -36.49 1.30 6.25
N GLN A 383 -36.22 0.08 5.75
CA GLN A 383 -37.24 -0.97 5.72
C GLN A 383 -37.09 -1.93 6.91
N PRO A 384 -38.17 -2.49 7.41
CA PRO A 384 -38.14 -3.56 8.42
C PRO A 384 -37.35 -4.76 7.85
N GLY A 385 -36.57 -5.42 8.72
CA GLY A 385 -35.81 -6.61 8.33
C GLY A 385 -35.21 -7.30 9.54
N ASN A 386 -34.58 -8.46 9.28
CA ASN A 386 -33.85 -9.21 10.29
C ASN A 386 -32.42 -8.71 10.37
N TYR A 387 -32.16 -7.73 11.23
CA TYR A 387 -30.84 -7.13 11.43
C TYR A 387 -29.81 -8.15 11.96
N ARG A 388 -28.71 -8.33 11.23
CA ARG A 388 -27.59 -9.23 11.57
C ARG A 388 -26.26 -8.50 11.37
N PRO A 389 -25.66 -7.91 12.42
CA PRO A 389 -24.55 -6.98 12.26
C PRO A 389 -23.27 -7.60 11.69
N LEU A 390 -23.08 -8.91 11.79
CA LEU A 390 -21.86 -9.58 11.31
C LEU A 390 -22.05 -10.36 9.99
N GLU A 391 -23.22 -10.21 9.35
CA GLU A 391 -23.55 -10.86 8.08
C GLU A 391 -24.22 -9.82 7.17
N LEU A 392 -24.12 -10.00 5.85
CA LEU A 392 -24.92 -9.23 4.92
C LEU A 392 -26.39 -9.57 5.15
N ASP A 393 -27.17 -8.62 5.62
CA ASP A 393 -28.54 -8.86 6.09
C ASP A 393 -29.63 -8.40 5.13
N GLY A 394 -29.28 -7.62 4.10
CA GLY A 394 -30.21 -7.06 3.14
C GLY A 394 -31.22 -6.07 3.76
N VAL A 395 -31.03 -5.65 5.00
CA VAL A 395 -31.84 -4.59 5.63
C VAL A 395 -31.46 -3.27 4.98
N ALA A 396 -32.29 -2.84 4.03
CA ALA A 396 -31.97 -1.77 3.09
C ALA A 396 -32.91 -0.58 3.21
N THR A 397 -32.61 0.50 2.50
CA THR A 397 -33.52 1.63 2.29
C THR A 397 -34.31 1.47 1.01
N GLN A 398 -35.53 2.03 0.94
CA GLN A 398 -36.34 2.09 -0.25
C GLN A 398 -36.63 3.53 -0.65
N GLY A 399 -36.50 3.83 -1.96
CA GLY A 399 -36.82 5.15 -2.49
C GLY A 399 -35.84 6.26 -2.12
N LEU A 400 -34.64 5.90 -1.64
CA LEU A 400 -33.56 6.84 -1.25
C LEU A 400 -32.43 6.84 -2.29
N THR A 401 -31.90 8.01 -2.58
CA THR A 401 -30.72 8.17 -3.45
C THR A 401 -29.65 9.01 -2.73
N PRO A 402 -28.44 8.48 -2.55
CA PRO A 402 -28.03 7.09 -2.78
C PRO A 402 -28.74 6.10 -1.85
N PRO A 403 -28.93 4.83 -2.27
CA PRO A 403 -29.51 3.80 -1.39
C PRO A 403 -28.57 3.45 -0.24
N LYS A 404 -29.04 2.60 0.68
CA LYS A 404 -28.19 1.83 1.60
C LYS A 404 -28.65 0.38 1.52
N SER A 405 -27.70 -0.53 1.20
CA SER A 405 -28.05 -1.90 0.79
C SER A 405 -28.12 -2.89 1.96
N ASN A 406 -27.38 -2.63 3.06
CA ASN A 406 -27.37 -3.48 4.24
C ASN A 406 -27.34 -2.62 5.52
N TRP A 407 -27.72 -3.21 6.62
CA TRP A 407 -27.67 -2.63 7.97
C TRP A 407 -28.33 -1.24 8.08
N ALA A 408 -29.40 -1.02 7.32
CA ALA A 408 -30.12 0.26 7.29
C ALA A 408 -31.08 0.38 8.47
N LEU A 409 -30.55 0.67 9.66
CA LEU A 409 -31.36 1.01 10.83
C LEU A 409 -31.55 2.53 10.93
N PRO A 410 -32.76 3.00 11.39
CA PRO A 410 -32.95 4.42 11.65
C PRO A 410 -31.90 4.97 12.64
N ILE A 411 -31.46 6.18 12.47
CA ILE A 411 -30.55 6.88 13.39
C ILE A 411 -31.42 7.76 14.31
N ASP A 412 -31.89 7.20 15.45
CA ASP A 412 -32.88 7.80 16.32
C ASP A 412 -32.63 7.59 17.82
N LYS A 413 -31.54 6.91 18.22
CA LYS A 413 -31.18 6.63 19.62
C LYS A 413 -30.05 7.52 20.09
N ALA A 414 -30.37 8.51 20.92
CA ALA A 414 -29.33 9.33 21.56
C ALA A 414 -28.49 8.49 22.56
N PRO A 415 -27.22 8.90 22.84
CA PRO A 415 -26.52 10.00 22.20
C PRO A 415 -26.09 9.67 20.77
N PHE A 416 -25.90 10.72 19.95
CA PHE A 416 -25.40 10.62 18.58
C PHE A 416 -23.91 10.85 18.54
N TYR A 417 -23.23 10.15 17.61
CA TYR A 417 -21.78 10.17 17.49
C TYR A 417 -21.35 10.53 16.07
N ALA A 418 -20.21 11.19 15.97
CA ALA A 418 -19.58 11.44 14.68
C ALA A 418 -18.06 11.21 14.73
N TYR A 419 -17.53 10.67 13.64
CA TYR A 419 -16.09 10.61 13.35
C TYR A 419 -15.82 11.35 12.04
N PRO A 420 -14.95 12.36 12.03
CA PRO A 420 -14.48 12.93 10.77
C PRO A 420 -13.61 11.91 10.04
N VAL A 421 -13.73 11.85 8.71
CA VAL A 421 -12.96 10.96 7.88
C VAL A 421 -12.44 11.69 6.64
N ILE A 422 -11.20 11.38 6.28
CA ILE A 422 -10.55 11.76 5.02
C ILE A 422 -9.99 10.50 4.37
N SER A 423 -9.59 10.61 3.10
CA SER A 423 -8.82 9.56 2.46
C SER A 423 -7.35 9.65 2.89
N ALA A 424 -6.79 8.56 3.39
CA ALA A 424 -5.36 8.39 3.47
C ALA A 424 -4.84 7.66 2.22
N ASN A 425 -3.60 7.95 1.84
CA ASN A 425 -2.85 7.20 0.85
C ASN A 425 -2.02 6.12 1.57
N VAL A 426 -2.38 4.86 1.38
CA VAL A 426 -1.68 3.72 1.99
C VAL A 426 -0.42 3.40 1.19
N PHE A 427 -0.52 3.40 -0.14
CA PHE A 427 0.61 3.29 -1.07
C PHE A 427 0.18 3.68 -2.49
N THR A 428 1.13 4.10 -3.32
CA THR A 428 0.92 4.46 -4.73
C THR A 428 1.03 3.24 -5.64
N PHE A 429 0.29 3.21 -6.77
CA PHE A 429 0.27 2.04 -7.66
C PHE A 429 1.32 2.09 -8.76
N GLY A 430 1.68 3.29 -9.20
CA GLY A 430 2.68 3.50 -10.25
C GLY A 430 4.11 3.28 -9.75
N GLY A 431 4.93 2.65 -10.58
CA GLY A 431 6.33 2.37 -10.28
C GLY A 431 7.11 1.92 -11.51
N LEU A 432 8.30 1.36 -11.28
CA LEU A 432 9.13 0.79 -12.33
C LEU A 432 8.55 -0.54 -12.82
N LYS A 433 8.73 -0.84 -14.09
CA LYS A 433 8.43 -2.15 -14.65
C LYS A 433 9.57 -3.11 -14.34
N THR A 434 9.21 -4.32 -13.91
CA THR A 434 10.18 -5.39 -13.65
C THR A 434 9.71 -6.69 -14.30
N ASP A 435 10.65 -7.60 -14.49
CA ASP A 435 10.36 -8.98 -14.81
C ASP A 435 10.08 -9.82 -13.54
N GLN A 436 9.87 -11.11 -13.75
CA GLN A 436 9.56 -12.10 -12.70
C GLN A 436 10.69 -12.33 -11.68
N LEU A 437 11.90 -11.83 -11.93
CA LEU A 437 13.04 -11.88 -11.01
C LEU A 437 13.30 -10.55 -10.30
N GLY A 438 12.46 -9.54 -10.55
CA GLY A 438 12.62 -8.18 -10.04
C GLY A 438 13.70 -7.38 -10.74
N ARG A 439 14.19 -7.80 -11.94
CA ARG A 439 15.09 -6.99 -12.77
C ARG A 439 14.28 -5.84 -13.38
N VAL A 440 14.80 -4.62 -13.30
CA VAL A 440 14.18 -3.47 -13.96
C VAL A 440 14.36 -3.61 -15.47
N VAL A 441 13.29 -3.42 -16.23
CA VAL A 441 13.33 -3.48 -17.70
C VAL A 441 13.14 -2.10 -18.32
N ASP A 442 13.68 -1.91 -19.54
CA ASP A 442 13.45 -0.72 -20.34
C ASP A 442 12.17 -0.82 -21.18
N GLN A 443 11.94 0.14 -22.09
CA GLN A 443 10.72 0.20 -22.91
C GLN A 443 10.60 -0.97 -23.90
N ASP A 444 11.71 -1.58 -24.27
CA ASP A 444 11.74 -2.74 -25.18
C ASP A 444 11.61 -4.08 -24.43
N GLY A 445 11.64 -4.04 -23.08
CA GLY A 445 11.53 -5.22 -22.22
C GLY A 445 12.88 -5.84 -21.87
N ASP A 446 13.99 -5.20 -22.29
CA ASP A 446 15.33 -5.66 -21.96
C ASP A 446 15.72 -5.26 -20.54
N ALA A 447 16.34 -6.18 -19.80
CA ALA A 447 16.76 -5.92 -18.43
C ALA A 447 17.92 -4.91 -18.38
N ILE A 448 17.73 -3.82 -17.62
CA ILE A 448 18.80 -2.87 -17.30
C ILE A 448 19.81 -3.57 -16.40
N GLN A 449 21.05 -3.70 -16.91
CA GLN A 449 22.09 -4.47 -16.24
C GLN A 449 22.38 -3.97 -14.84
N ASN A 450 22.42 -4.89 -13.86
CA ASN A 450 22.70 -4.67 -12.45
C ASN A 450 21.65 -3.79 -11.72
N LEU A 451 20.46 -3.58 -12.30
CA LEU A 451 19.38 -2.83 -11.67
C LEU A 451 18.17 -3.73 -11.38
N TYR A 452 17.72 -3.69 -10.13
CA TYR A 452 16.56 -4.43 -9.62
C TYR A 452 15.62 -3.48 -8.90
N ALA A 453 14.34 -3.86 -8.77
CA ALA A 453 13.37 -3.15 -7.95
C ALA A 453 12.37 -4.13 -7.31
N ALA A 454 11.90 -3.78 -6.10
CA ALA A 454 10.93 -4.61 -5.37
C ALA A 454 10.02 -3.77 -4.47
N GLY A 455 8.85 -4.33 -4.15
CA GLY A 455 7.85 -3.70 -3.30
C GLY A 455 7.07 -2.62 -4.00
N GLU A 456 6.65 -1.58 -3.28
CA GLU A 456 5.88 -0.46 -3.81
C GLU A 456 6.62 0.32 -4.91
N MET A 457 7.94 0.19 -4.98
CA MET A 457 8.79 0.72 -6.03
C MET A 457 8.39 0.22 -7.42
N THR A 458 7.74 -0.94 -7.52
CA THR A 458 7.34 -1.57 -8.78
C THR A 458 5.85 -1.39 -9.02
N GLY A 459 5.45 -1.11 -10.26
CA GLY A 459 4.04 -1.04 -10.65
C GLY A 459 3.42 -2.43 -10.83
N LEU A 460 2.23 -2.66 -10.26
CA LEU A 460 1.49 -3.90 -10.43
C LEU A 460 -0.02 -3.67 -10.50
N TYR A 461 -0.54 -2.67 -9.79
CA TYR A 461 -1.97 -2.46 -9.64
C TYR A 461 -2.49 -1.39 -10.59
N TYR A 462 -3.72 -1.58 -11.10
CA TYR A 462 -4.40 -0.65 -11.99
C TYR A 462 -5.82 -0.40 -11.49
N GLY A 463 -6.21 0.87 -11.36
CA GLY A 463 -7.54 1.28 -10.91
C GLY A 463 -7.82 1.01 -9.44
N THR A 464 -7.84 -0.25 -9.01
CA THR A 464 -8.13 -0.67 -7.64
C THR A 464 -7.07 -1.62 -7.09
N TYR A 465 -7.01 -1.74 -5.76
CA TYR A 465 -6.10 -2.62 -5.06
C TYR A 465 -6.67 -4.04 -4.87
N THR A 466 -5.92 -5.03 -5.28
CA THR A 466 -6.21 -6.42 -4.90
C THR A 466 -5.75 -6.64 -3.45
N GLY A 467 -6.68 -6.53 -2.53
CA GLY A 467 -6.41 -6.53 -1.10
C GLY A 467 -5.48 -7.64 -0.60
N SER A 468 -4.63 -7.32 0.37
CA SER A 468 -3.71 -8.26 1.05
C SER A 468 -2.58 -8.82 0.18
N THR A 469 -2.16 -8.11 -0.88
CA THR A 469 -1.09 -8.55 -1.80
C THR A 469 0.16 -7.67 -1.76
N SER A 470 0.08 -6.41 -1.28
CA SER A 470 1.19 -5.45 -1.35
C SER A 470 2.42 -5.86 -0.53
N VAL A 471 2.22 -6.31 0.70
CA VAL A 471 3.31 -6.79 1.56
C VAL A 471 3.89 -8.09 1.02
N LEU A 472 3.03 -9.01 0.57
CA LEU A 472 3.44 -10.28 -0.05
C LEU A 472 4.31 -10.03 -1.28
N ARG A 473 3.91 -9.11 -2.18
CA ARG A 473 4.70 -8.67 -3.33
C ARG A 473 6.10 -8.18 -2.89
N GLY A 474 6.15 -7.35 -1.84
CA GLY A 474 7.42 -6.84 -1.31
C GLY A 474 8.35 -7.94 -0.83
N MET A 475 7.83 -8.91 -0.07
CA MET A 475 8.61 -10.04 0.43
C MET A 475 9.11 -10.94 -0.70
N VAL A 476 8.22 -11.33 -1.63
CA VAL A 476 8.53 -12.24 -2.72
C VAL A 476 9.57 -11.65 -3.65
N PHE A 477 9.30 -10.49 -4.25
CA PHE A 477 10.23 -9.91 -5.21
C PHE A 477 11.49 -9.35 -4.56
N GLY A 478 11.44 -8.91 -3.30
CA GLY A 478 12.64 -8.60 -2.55
C GLY A 478 13.57 -9.80 -2.43
N ARG A 479 13.03 -10.96 -2.02
CA ARG A 479 13.78 -12.21 -1.91
C ARG A 479 14.36 -12.65 -3.26
N LEU A 480 13.54 -12.70 -4.33
CA LEU A 480 13.98 -13.10 -5.67
C LEU A 480 15.06 -12.17 -6.23
N ALA A 481 14.88 -10.86 -6.14
CA ALA A 481 15.87 -9.87 -6.57
C ALA A 481 17.20 -10.03 -5.80
N GLY A 482 17.14 -10.26 -4.49
CA GLY A 482 18.32 -10.49 -3.67
C GLY A 482 19.11 -11.73 -4.10
N GLN A 483 18.43 -12.85 -4.30
CA GLN A 483 19.04 -14.10 -4.78
C GLN A 483 19.68 -13.93 -6.14
N HIS A 484 18.96 -13.35 -7.10
CA HIS A 484 19.47 -13.15 -8.46
C HIS A 484 20.63 -12.14 -8.52
N ALA A 485 20.56 -11.04 -7.76
CA ALA A 485 21.63 -10.06 -7.67
C ALA A 485 22.92 -10.67 -7.10
N ALA A 486 22.81 -11.61 -6.15
CA ALA A 486 23.94 -12.35 -5.59
C ALA A 486 24.53 -13.42 -6.53
N GLY A 487 23.88 -13.68 -7.67
CA GLY A 487 24.39 -14.62 -8.69
C GLY A 487 23.83 -16.03 -8.62
N LEU A 488 22.78 -16.27 -7.80
CA LEU A 488 22.06 -17.54 -7.86
C LEU A 488 21.23 -17.61 -9.16
N THR A 489 21.37 -18.68 -9.91
CA THR A 489 20.52 -18.93 -11.08
C THR A 489 19.29 -19.75 -10.66
N ALA A 490 18.15 -19.57 -11.37
CA ALA A 490 16.87 -20.24 -11.10
C ALA A 490 16.89 -21.77 -11.06
N LYS A 491 18.06 -22.42 -11.29
CA LYS A 491 18.25 -23.87 -11.17
C LYS A 491 18.74 -24.33 -9.78
N GLN A 492 18.98 -23.40 -8.85
CA GLN A 492 19.52 -23.70 -7.51
C GLN A 492 18.51 -23.38 -6.38
N THR A 493 17.33 -22.97 -6.74
CA THR A 493 16.17 -22.78 -5.85
C THR A 493 15.12 -23.86 -6.13
#